data_891f6a1266ab70479b6bcfda08c42c1c
#
_entry.id   891f6a1266ab70479b6bcfda08c42c1c
#
_cell.length_a   1.000
_cell.length_b   1.000
_cell.length_c   1.000
_cell.angle_alpha   90.00
_cell.angle_beta   90.00
_cell.angle_gamma   90.00
#
_symmetry.space_group_name_H-M   'P 1'
#
loop_
_entity.id
_entity.type
_entity.pdbx_description
1 polymer ?
#
loop_
_entity_poly.entity_id
_entity_poly.type
_entity_poly.pdbx_seq_one_letter_code
_entity_poly.pdbx_strand_id
1 'polypeptide(L)'
;MNKLKLYGIIILTMAGLGTCAVSHAWTQRQPLPTEQCKVHSPYGFPQTSGVSPICRQAYFVGYDAQAKLPKYVTYTLQPQNALGCVVRTNAFVSDQSVPGGATPQDYAGTGYDKGHMVPDGDLSWDQQVEYESFLMTNMSPQAGSLNRGIWKLLETSVRGWSVQRNQTFTIYVGSIYNAADKTIGKGVVVPHAFYKIVINQNTGEVAAWGFPHNAPYPNLG
;
A
#
# COMPACT_ATOMS: atom_id res chain seq x y z
N MET A 1 69.43 6.23 -20.99
CA MET A 1 68.22 7.10 -21.05
C MET A 1 67.00 6.21 -20.86
N ASN A 2 66.55 6.05 -19.60
CA ASN A 2 65.40 5.23 -19.25
C ASN A 2 64.12 6.08 -19.20
N LYS A 3 63.14 5.75 -20.05
CA LYS A 3 61.82 6.37 -20.02
C LYS A 3 60.96 5.65 -18.97
N LEU A 4 60.64 6.31 -17.86
CA LEU A 4 59.62 5.89 -16.91
C LEU A 4 58.25 6.05 -17.57
N LYS A 5 57.50 4.96 -17.66
CA LYS A 5 56.06 4.98 -17.99
C LYS A 5 55.28 5.16 -16.71
N LEU A 6 54.60 6.31 -16.58
CA LEU A 6 53.62 6.58 -15.54
C LEU A 6 52.33 5.78 -15.89
N TYR A 7 51.97 4.82 -15.06
CA TYR A 7 50.62 4.21 -15.10
C TYR A 7 49.68 5.06 -14.25
N GLY A 8 48.75 5.74 -14.91
CA GLY A 8 47.68 6.44 -14.24
C GLY A 8 46.74 5.44 -13.58
N ILE A 9 46.60 5.50 -12.26
CA ILE A 9 45.56 4.80 -11.50
C ILE A 9 44.25 5.54 -11.71
N ILE A 10 43.33 4.92 -12.43
CA ILE A 10 41.94 5.38 -12.50
C ILE A 10 41.26 4.96 -11.20
N ILE A 11 41.07 5.89 -10.29
CA ILE A 11 40.22 5.68 -9.12
C ILE A 11 38.77 5.78 -9.61
N LEU A 12 38.12 4.63 -9.74
CA LEU A 12 36.68 4.55 -9.95
C LEU A 12 36.01 4.92 -8.62
N THR A 13 35.56 6.16 -8.50
CA THR A 13 34.70 6.57 -7.38
C THR A 13 33.34 5.92 -7.57
N MET A 14 33.02 4.93 -6.75
CA MET A 14 31.67 4.42 -6.58
C MET A 14 30.81 5.51 -5.93
N ALA A 15 30.24 6.39 -6.73
CA ALA A 15 29.20 7.30 -6.30
C ALA A 15 27.85 6.60 -6.45
N GLY A 16 27.18 6.30 -5.34
CA GLY A 16 25.84 5.78 -5.42
C GLY A 16 25.33 5.02 -4.19
N LEU A 17 25.80 5.34 -2.99
CA LEU A 17 25.00 5.03 -1.81
C LEU A 17 23.91 6.09 -1.71
N GLY A 18 22.73 5.77 -2.23
CA GLY A 18 21.55 6.58 -2.01
C GLY A 18 21.31 6.73 -0.52
N THR A 19 21.61 7.88 0.03
CA THR A 19 21.24 8.20 1.41
C THR A 19 19.73 8.34 1.45
N CYS A 20 19.03 7.45 2.17
CA CYS A 20 17.67 7.72 2.59
C CYS A 20 17.67 9.02 3.39
N ALA A 21 17.13 10.08 2.83
CA ALA A 21 17.07 11.38 3.47
C ALA A 21 16.24 11.28 4.75
N VAL A 22 16.79 11.76 5.86
CA VAL A 22 16.17 11.73 7.18
C VAL A 22 15.46 13.05 7.44
N SER A 23 14.22 12.94 7.87
CA SER A 23 13.39 13.87 8.64
C SER A 23 13.00 15.22 8.03
N HIS A 24 11.77 15.26 7.61
CA HIS A 24 10.91 16.44 7.74
C HIS A 24 9.68 16.03 8.56
N ALA A 25 9.09 16.95 9.32
CA ALA A 25 7.85 16.67 10.03
C ALA A 25 6.76 16.22 9.04
N TRP A 26 6.15 15.08 9.31
CA TRP A 26 5.08 14.54 8.48
C TRP A 26 3.90 15.48 8.47
N THR A 27 3.37 15.76 7.32
CA THR A 27 2.14 16.56 7.18
C THR A 27 1.13 15.79 6.36
N GLN A 28 -0.12 15.82 6.78
CA GLN A 28 -1.21 15.30 5.95
C GLN A 28 -1.42 16.24 4.78
N ARG A 29 -1.14 15.75 3.58
CA ARG A 29 -1.43 16.48 2.35
C ARG A 29 -2.91 16.38 2.01
N GLN A 30 -3.45 17.40 1.36
CA GLN A 30 -4.76 17.30 0.74
C GLN A 30 -4.72 16.27 -0.40
N PRO A 31 -5.85 15.56 -0.67
CA PRO A 31 -5.91 14.69 -1.85
C PRO A 31 -5.62 15.46 -3.12
N LEU A 32 -4.96 14.79 -4.06
CA LEU A 32 -4.71 15.31 -5.39
C LEU A 32 -5.99 15.23 -6.25
N PRO A 33 -6.10 15.99 -7.34
CA PRO A 33 -7.14 15.80 -8.34
C PRO A 33 -7.17 14.35 -8.85
N THR A 34 -8.34 13.75 -8.96
CA THR A 34 -8.53 12.33 -9.36
C THR A 34 -7.82 11.99 -10.68
N GLU A 35 -7.74 12.94 -11.60
CA GLU A 35 -7.05 12.77 -12.88
C GLU A 35 -5.57 12.40 -12.72
N GLN A 36 -4.91 12.89 -11.66
CA GLN A 36 -3.51 12.56 -11.39
C GLN A 36 -3.32 11.12 -10.93
N CYS A 37 -4.37 10.47 -10.41
CA CYS A 37 -4.33 9.08 -9.99
C CYS A 37 -4.61 8.07 -11.10
N LYS A 38 -4.88 8.50 -12.34
CA LYS A 38 -5.04 7.57 -13.47
C LYS A 38 -3.81 6.70 -13.69
N VAL A 39 -2.62 7.16 -13.31
CA VAL A 39 -1.38 6.37 -13.37
C VAL A 39 -1.43 5.15 -12.45
N HIS A 40 -2.25 5.19 -11.40
CA HIS A 40 -2.44 4.08 -10.46
C HIS A 40 -3.60 3.16 -10.85
N SER A 41 -4.34 3.51 -11.89
CA SER A 41 -5.47 2.74 -12.40
C SER A 41 -5.54 2.81 -13.93
N PRO A 42 -4.50 2.38 -14.65
CA PRO A 42 -4.41 2.52 -16.11
C PRO A 42 -5.50 1.71 -16.83
N TYR A 43 -6.10 0.73 -16.18
CA TYR A 43 -7.23 -0.07 -16.70
C TYR A 43 -8.59 0.47 -16.23
N GLY A 44 -8.63 1.67 -15.65
CA GLY A 44 -9.83 2.32 -15.12
C GLY A 44 -10.06 2.06 -13.65
N PHE A 45 -10.87 2.93 -13.03
CA PHE A 45 -11.29 2.76 -11.64
C PHE A 45 -12.46 1.78 -11.55
N PRO A 46 -12.51 0.92 -10.51
CA PRO A 46 -13.67 0.07 -10.27
C PRO A 46 -14.95 0.88 -10.20
N GLN A 47 -15.96 0.49 -11.00
CA GLN A 47 -17.26 1.16 -11.01
C GLN A 47 -18.08 0.70 -9.82
N THR A 48 -18.10 1.48 -8.76
CA THR A 48 -18.87 1.20 -7.55
C THR A 48 -19.63 2.46 -7.11
N SER A 49 -20.86 2.29 -6.65
CA SER A 49 -21.65 3.38 -6.05
C SER A 49 -21.24 3.61 -4.59
N GLY A 50 -21.51 4.81 -4.08
CA GLY A 50 -21.38 5.13 -2.66
C GLY A 50 -19.94 5.31 -2.17
N VAL A 51 -18.97 5.51 -3.07
CA VAL A 51 -17.58 5.77 -2.69
C VAL A 51 -17.16 7.20 -3.02
N SER A 52 -16.35 7.77 -2.14
CA SER A 52 -15.65 9.04 -2.36
C SER A 52 -14.26 8.78 -2.90
N PRO A 53 -13.85 9.43 -3.99
CA PRO A 53 -12.50 9.28 -4.54
C PRO A 53 -11.49 10.04 -3.68
N ILE A 54 -10.39 9.36 -3.32
CA ILE A 54 -9.25 9.98 -2.63
C ILE A 54 -7.98 9.64 -3.41
N CYS A 55 -7.38 10.64 -4.04
CA CYS A 55 -6.14 10.49 -4.80
C CYS A 55 -4.95 10.89 -3.92
N ARG A 56 -4.02 9.98 -3.71
CA ARG A 56 -2.73 10.19 -3.05
C ARG A 56 -1.59 10.13 -4.05
N GLN A 57 -0.40 10.55 -3.65
CA GLN A 57 0.75 10.56 -4.55
C GLN A 57 1.06 9.17 -5.15
N ALA A 58 0.87 8.10 -4.38
CA ALA A 58 1.26 6.75 -4.78
C ALA A 58 0.09 5.77 -4.94
N TYR A 59 -1.14 6.16 -4.63
CA TYR A 59 -2.30 5.28 -4.71
C TYR A 59 -3.62 6.07 -4.81
N PHE A 60 -4.67 5.37 -5.18
CA PHE A 60 -6.03 5.88 -5.21
C PHE A 60 -6.95 5.02 -4.34
N VAL A 61 -7.86 5.65 -3.62
CA VAL A 61 -8.85 5.00 -2.76
C VAL A 61 -10.26 5.33 -3.22
N GLY A 62 -11.09 4.33 -3.42
CA GLY A 62 -12.54 4.45 -3.39
C GLY A 62 -13.03 4.23 -1.96
N TYR A 63 -13.22 5.30 -1.19
CA TYR A 63 -13.56 5.24 0.22
C TYR A 63 -15.07 5.24 0.44
N ASP A 64 -15.58 4.26 1.20
CA ASP A 64 -16.96 4.24 1.65
C ASP A 64 -17.06 4.94 3.01
N ALA A 65 -17.64 6.15 3.01
CA ALA A 65 -17.78 6.95 4.21
C ALA A 65 -18.81 6.38 5.21
N GLN A 66 -19.79 5.58 4.75
CA GLN A 66 -20.76 4.93 5.63
C GLN A 66 -20.14 3.72 6.33
N ALA A 67 -19.42 2.91 5.57
CA ALA A 67 -18.70 1.74 6.10
C ALA A 67 -17.40 2.13 6.82
N LYS A 68 -16.91 3.36 6.61
CA LYS A 68 -15.66 3.92 7.15
C LYS A 68 -14.42 3.10 6.82
N LEU A 69 -14.34 2.60 5.59
CA LEU A 69 -13.19 1.84 5.10
C LEU A 69 -13.00 2.00 3.58
N PRO A 70 -11.82 1.68 3.04
CA PRO A 70 -11.63 1.60 1.61
C PRO A 70 -12.42 0.43 1.02
N LYS A 71 -13.34 0.72 0.11
CA LYS A 71 -14.02 -0.31 -0.68
C LYS A 71 -13.04 -0.95 -1.64
N TYR A 72 -12.17 -0.14 -2.23
CA TYR A 72 -11.03 -0.58 -3.01
C TYR A 72 -9.89 0.44 -2.97
N VAL A 73 -8.71 -0.03 -3.24
CA VAL A 73 -7.51 0.79 -3.46
C VAL A 73 -6.83 0.31 -4.74
N THR A 74 -6.25 1.24 -5.51
CA THR A 74 -5.45 0.91 -6.69
C THR A 74 -4.10 1.61 -6.62
N TYR A 75 -3.05 0.92 -7.05
CA TYR A 75 -1.71 1.49 -7.10
C TYR A 75 -0.83 0.78 -8.14
N THR A 76 0.25 1.44 -8.51
CA THR A 76 1.27 0.88 -9.40
C THR A 76 2.52 0.59 -8.60
N LEU A 77 2.96 -0.66 -8.62
CA LEU A 77 4.21 -1.12 -8.03
C LEU A 77 5.26 -1.22 -9.12
N GLN A 78 6.31 -0.39 -9.02
CA GLN A 78 7.46 -0.41 -9.91
C GLN A 78 8.66 -1.06 -9.20
N PRO A 79 9.58 -1.74 -9.91
CA PRO A 79 10.72 -2.41 -9.31
C PRO A 79 11.58 -1.51 -8.41
N GLN A 80 11.84 -0.28 -8.87
CA GLN A 80 12.62 0.69 -8.10
C GLN A 80 11.91 1.15 -6.80
N ASN A 81 10.58 1.23 -6.81
CA ASN A 81 9.79 1.59 -5.63
C ASN A 81 9.78 0.46 -4.60
N ALA A 82 9.80 -0.80 -5.09
CA ALA A 82 9.85 -1.99 -4.26
C ALA A 82 11.18 -2.17 -3.50
N LEU A 83 12.22 -1.41 -3.88
CA LEU A 83 13.54 -1.40 -3.25
C LEU A 83 13.72 -0.21 -2.28
N GLY A 84 12.63 0.43 -1.87
CA GLY A 84 12.68 1.54 -0.93
C GLY A 84 13.33 1.15 0.40
N CYS A 85 13.93 2.14 1.07
CA CYS A 85 14.68 1.97 2.33
C CYS A 85 14.12 2.81 3.48
N VAL A 86 13.00 3.49 3.28
CA VAL A 86 12.35 4.27 4.34
C VAL A 86 11.89 3.34 5.45
N VAL A 87 12.25 3.69 6.69
CA VAL A 87 11.87 2.91 7.86
C VAL A 87 10.39 3.08 8.14
N ARG A 88 9.71 1.98 8.43
CA ARG A 88 8.30 1.95 8.79
C ARG A 88 8.02 2.86 10.01
N THR A 89 7.12 3.84 9.83
CA THR A 89 6.80 4.83 10.87
C THR A 89 5.79 4.32 11.89
N ASN A 90 4.90 3.40 11.55
CA ASN A 90 3.72 3.01 12.34
C ASN A 90 2.83 4.21 12.73
N ALA A 91 2.83 5.25 11.96
CA ALA A 91 2.17 6.53 12.22
C ALA A 91 0.66 6.49 11.87
N PHE A 92 -0.07 5.48 12.36
CA PHE A 92 -1.52 5.39 12.13
C PHE A 92 -2.24 6.65 12.59
N VAL A 93 -2.91 7.32 11.67
CA VAL A 93 -3.56 8.60 11.92
C VAL A 93 -4.85 8.74 11.10
N SER A 94 -5.86 9.40 11.68
CA SER A 94 -7.10 9.74 10.96
C SER A 94 -6.80 10.62 9.76
N ASP A 95 -7.46 10.34 8.65
CA ASP A 95 -7.33 11.16 7.45
C ASP A 95 -8.17 12.43 7.58
N GLN A 96 -7.52 13.59 7.65
CA GLN A 96 -8.19 14.91 7.81
C GLN A 96 -9.04 15.29 6.59
N SER A 97 -8.77 14.69 5.43
CA SER A 97 -9.59 14.92 4.22
C SER A 97 -10.97 14.23 4.28
N VAL A 98 -11.19 13.35 5.28
CA VAL A 98 -12.44 12.59 5.48
C VAL A 98 -12.97 12.80 6.88
N PRO A 99 -13.64 13.94 7.15
CA PRO A 99 -14.28 14.18 8.44
C PRO A 99 -15.25 13.05 8.81
N GLY A 100 -15.14 12.52 10.04
CA GLY A 100 -15.99 11.42 10.50
C GLY A 100 -15.57 10.03 9.99
N GLY A 101 -14.47 9.91 9.24
CA GLY A 101 -13.86 8.65 8.83
C GLY A 101 -13.35 7.82 10.00
N ALA A 102 -12.77 6.65 9.69
CA ALA A 102 -12.18 5.78 10.71
C ALA A 102 -11.02 6.46 11.44
N THR A 103 -10.84 6.10 12.70
CA THR A 103 -9.77 6.57 13.56
C THR A 103 -8.97 5.39 14.11
N PRO A 104 -7.71 5.57 14.55
CA PRO A 104 -6.97 4.51 15.23
C PRO A 104 -7.68 3.97 16.48
N GLN A 105 -8.47 4.80 17.15
CA GLN A 105 -9.23 4.44 18.35
C GLN A 105 -10.38 3.47 18.07
N ASP A 106 -10.94 3.50 16.85
CA ASP A 106 -11.99 2.56 16.47
C ASP A 106 -11.50 1.10 16.46
N TYR A 107 -10.21 0.87 16.39
CA TYR A 107 -9.58 -0.46 16.39
C TYR A 107 -9.08 -0.90 17.77
N ALA A 108 -8.96 0.04 18.72
CA ALA A 108 -8.38 -0.26 20.03
C ALA A 108 -9.23 -1.30 20.79
N GLY A 109 -8.59 -2.36 21.28
CA GLY A 109 -9.23 -3.41 22.06
C GLY A 109 -10.19 -4.33 21.28
N THR A 110 -10.31 -4.18 19.95
CA THR A 110 -11.26 -4.96 19.13
C THR A 110 -10.75 -6.34 18.72
N GLY A 111 -9.45 -6.60 18.83
CA GLY A 111 -8.80 -7.81 18.33
C GLY A 111 -8.52 -7.80 16.83
N TYR A 112 -8.87 -6.72 16.12
CA TYR A 112 -8.52 -6.53 14.70
C TYR A 112 -7.29 -5.68 14.52
N ASP A 113 -6.45 -6.07 13.55
CA ASP A 113 -5.35 -5.26 13.07
C ASP A 113 -5.87 -4.12 12.19
N LYS A 114 -5.16 -3.00 12.17
CA LYS A 114 -5.29 -1.96 11.14
C LYS A 114 -4.59 -2.49 9.88
N GLY A 115 -5.32 -3.27 9.08
CA GLY A 115 -4.78 -3.93 7.89
C GLY A 115 -4.63 -2.95 6.73
N HIS A 116 -3.41 -2.85 6.21
CA HIS A 116 -3.11 -2.02 5.04
C HIS A 116 -3.75 -2.61 3.77
N MET A 117 -4.34 -1.75 2.96
CA MET A 117 -4.75 -2.13 1.60
C MET A 117 -3.58 -1.94 0.62
N VAL A 118 -2.92 -0.78 0.62
CA VAL A 118 -1.57 -0.62 0.05
C VAL A 118 -0.55 -0.81 1.16
N PRO A 119 0.32 -1.81 1.10
CA PRO A 119 1.30 -2.05 2.16
C PRO A 119 2.37 -0.95 2.18
N ASP A 120 2.81 -0.56 3.37
CA ASP A 120 3.90 0.41 3.55
C ASP A 120 5.19 -0.01 2.85
N GLY A 121 5.48 -1.31 2.80
CA GLY A 121 6.66 -1.83 2.12
C GLY A 121 6.69 -1.58 0.60
N ASP A 122 5.55 -1.37 -0.06
CA ASP A 122 5.48 -0.99 -1.47
C ASP A 122 5.65 0.53 -1.66
N LEU A 123 5.56 1.30 -0.58
CA LEU A 123 5.63 2.76 -0.55
C LEU A 123 6.87 3.29 0.18
N SER A 124 7.81 2.43 0.57
CA SER A 124 9.03 2.77 1.32
C SER A 124 10.12 3.48 0.50
N TRP A 125 9.79 3.96 -0.69
CA TRP A 125 10.71 4.68 -1.57
C TRP A 125 10.73 6.21 -1.34
N ASP A 126 9.73 6.74 -0.67
CA ASP A 126 9.62 8.14 -0.29
C ASP A 126 8.99 8.23 1.10
N GLN A 127 9.52 9.08 1.95
CA GLN A 127 9.17 9.17 3.35
C GLN A 127 7.74 9.69 3.55
N GLN A 128 7.30 10.67 2.77
CA GLN A 128 5.95 11.21 2.86
C GLN A 128 4.92 10.23 2.28
N VAL A 129 5.28 9.49 1.23
CA VAL A 129 4.45 8.46 0.63
C VAL A 129 4.27 7.28 1.59
N GLU A 130 5.34 6.86 2.28
CA GLU A 130 5.27 5.84 3.33
C GLU A 130 4.33 6.29 4.46
N TYR A 131 4.47 7.51 4.96
CA TYR A 131 3.59 8.07 5.96
C TYR A 131 2.12 8.08 5.50
N GLU A 132 1.83 8.44 4.26
CA GLU A 132 0.47 8.43 3.70
C GLU A 132 -0.13 7.01 3.68
N SER A 133 0.71 5.95 3.66
CA SER A 133 0.21 4.58 3.76
C SER A 133 -0.49 4.28 5.09
N PHE A 134 -0.17 5.04 6.16
CA PHE A 134 -0.75 4.89 7.50
C PHE A 134 -2.01 5.71 7.75
N LEU A 135 -2.51 6.44 6.76
CA LEU A 135 -3.81 7.10 6.85
C LEU A 135 -4.92 6.06 7.03
N MET A 136 -5.84 6.31 7.96
CA MET A 136 -6.93 5.36 8.25
C MET A 136 -7.85 5.11 7.05
N THR A 137 -7.81 5.96 6.03
CA THR A 137 -8.49 5.71 4.73
C THR A 137 -7.85 4.60 3.90
N ASN A 138 -6.63 4.16 4.23
CA ASN A 138 -5.99 2.98 3.65
C ASN A 138 -6.15 1.72 4.53
N MET A 139 -6.86 1.79 5.65
CA MET A 139 -6.98 0.71 6.63
C MET A 139 -8.32 0.00 6.54
N SER A 140 -8.29 -1.32 6.69
CA SER A 140 -9.48 -2.14 6.89
C SER A 140 -9.28 -3.06 8.11
N PRO A 141 -10.34 -3.34 8.91
CA PRO A 141 -10.23 -4.29 9.99
C PRO A 141 -9.87 -5.68 9.45
N GLN A 142 -8.73 -6.22 9.86
CA GLN A 142 -8.28 -7.56 9.45
C GLN A 142 -7.97 -8.42 10.67
N ALA A 143 -8.35 -9.69 10.62
CA ALA A 143 -7.93 -10.67 11.60
C ALA A 143 -6.40 -10.84 11.54
N GLY A 144 -5.74 -10.94 12.70
CA GLY A 144 -4.29 -11.05 12.75
C GLY A 144 -3.73 -12.26 11.99
N SER A 145 -4.45 -13.39 11.99
CA SER A 145 -4.08 -14.59 11.21
C SER A 145 -4.08 -14.34 9.69
N LEU A 146 -5.02 -13.54 9.19
CA LEU A 146 -5.03 -13.13 7.79
C LEU A 146 -3.92 -12.09 7.53
N ASN A 147 -3.95 -10.96 8.25
CA ASN A 147 -3.09 -9.80 8.00
C ASN A 147 -1.59 -10.14 8.10
N ARG A 148 -1.20 -10.79 9.19
CA ARG A 148 0.20 -11.13 9.47
C ARG A 148 0.66 -12.45 8.82
N GLY A 149 -0.29 -13.24 8.30
CA GLY A 149 -0.06 -14.52 7.62
C GLY A 149 -0.07 -14.39 6.10
N ILE A 150 -1.05 -15.05 5.47
CA ILE A 150 -1.14 -15.21 4.00
C ILE A 150 -1.20 -13.87 3.25
N TRP A 151 -1.84 -12.85 3.83
CA TRP A 151 -1.92 -11.51 3.23
C TRP A 151 -0.52 -10.88 3.08
N LYS A 152 0.26 -10.85 4.18
CA LYS A 152 1.65 -10.38 4.18
C LYS A 152 2.54 -11.20 3.25
N LEU A 153 2.34 -12.53 3.20
CA LEU A 153 3.09 -13.39 2.30
C LEU A 153 2.85 -13.02 0.84
N LEU A 154 1.58 -12.81 0.44
CA LEU A 154 1.25 -12.39 -0.92
C LEU A 154 1.87 -11.04 -1.26
N GLU A 155 1.78 -10.05 -0.37
CA GLU A 155 2.40 -8.72 -0.56
C GLU A 155 3.90 -8.83 -0.77
N THR A 156 4.58 -9.60 0.07
CA THR A 156 6.02 -9.84 -0.06
C THR A 156 6.37 -10.55 -1.37
N SER A 157 5.54 -11.52 -1.79
CA SER A 157 5.74 -12.25 -3.04
C SER A 157 5.58 -11.34 -4.26
N VAL A 158 4.51 -10.52 -4.30
CA VAL A 158 4.28 -9.57 -5.40
C VAL A 158 5.41 -8.56 -5.51
N ARG A 159 5.89 -8.03 -4.38
CA ARG A 159 7.05 -7.15 -4.33
C ARG A 159 8.31 -7.85 -4.86
N GLY A 160 8.55 -9.10 -4.41
CA GLY A 160 9.65 -9.93 -4.89
C GLY A 160 9.58 -10.18 -6.40
N TRP A 161 8.40 -10.46 -6.96
CA TRP A 161 8.23 -10.64 -8.41
C TRP A 161 8.53 -9.37 -9.19
N SER A 162 8.09 -8.20 -8.69
CA SER A 162 8.40 -6.91 -9.33
C SER A 162 9.91 -6.71 -9.46
N VAL A 163 10.65 -6.91 -8.38
CA VAL A 163 12.12 -6.74 -8.35
C VAL A 163 12.84 -7.79 -9.20
N GLN A 164 12.55 -9.08 -8.96
CA GLN A 164 13.29 -10.20 -9.60
C GLN A 164 13.06 -10.25 -11.09
N ARG A 165 11.88 -9.89 -11.56
CA ARG A 165 11.53 -9.92 -12.99
C ARG A 165 11.69 -8.57 -13.66
N ASN A 166 12.01 -7.51 -12.92
CA ASN A 166 12.05 -6.12 -13.37
C ASN A 166 10.74 -5.72 -14.08
N GLN A 167 9.60 -6.00 -13.43
CA GLN A 167 8.27 -5.82 -13.98
C GLN A 167 7.42 -4.86 -13.13
N THR A 168 6.62 -4.06 -13.81
CA THR A 168 5.66 -3.15 -13.21
C THR A 168 4.30 -3.82 -13.09
N PHE A 169 3.69 -3.73 -11.90
CA PHE A 169 2.36 -4.26 -11.63
C PHE A 169 1.36 -3.15 -11.32
N THR A 170 0.16 -3.26 -11.88
CA THR A 170 -1.02 -2.54 -11.35
C THR A 170 -1.74 -3.47 -10.39
N ILE A 171 -2.06 -2.96 -9.21
CA ILE A 171 -2.69 -3.73 -8.15
C ILE A 171 -4.02 -3.10 -7.79
N TYR A 172 -5.08 -3.93 -7.81
CA TYR A 172 -6.39 -3.61 -7.27
C TYR A 172 -6.62 -4.46 -6.04
N VAL A 173 -6.96 -3.85 -4.95
CA VAL A 173 -7.20 -4.52 -3.67
C VAL A 173 -8.46 -3.97 -3.05
N GLY A 174 -9.30 -4.81 -2.45
CA GLY A 174 -10.56 -4.33 -1.92
C GLY A 174 -11.15 -5.17 -0.82
N SER A 175 -12.09 -4.54 -0.13
CA SER A 175 -12.89 -5.11 0.94
C SER A 175 -14.23 -5.57 0.41
N ILE A 176 -14.66 -6.79 0.77
CA ILE A 176 -15.96 -7.35 0.43
C ILE A 176 -16.81 -7.37 1.71
N TYR A 177 -17.90 -6.63 1.70
CA TYR A 177 -18.78 -6.45 2.85
C TYR A 177 -20.21 -6.15 2.42
N ASN A 178 -21.15 -6.30 3.35
CA ASN A 178 -22.55 -5.97 3.18
C ASN A 178 -23.14 -5.39 4.49
N ALA A 179 -24.41 -5.03 4.47
CA ALA A 179 -25.09 -4.40 5.61
C ALA A 179 -25.24 -5.32 6.85
N ALA A 180 -25.08 -6.63 6.70
CA ALA A 180 -25.17 -7.59 7.81
C ALA A 180 -23.82 -7.81 8.51
N ASP A 181 -22.72 -7.29 7.97
CA ASP A 181 -21.41 -7.42 8.57
C ASP A 181 -21.31 -6.59 9.86
N LYS A 182 -20.63 -7.13 10.85
CA LYS A 182 -20.42 -6.44 12.13
C LYS A 182 -19.56 -5.20 11.99
N THR A 183 -19.66 -4.33 12.96
CA THR A 183 -18.84 -3.12 13.05
C THR A 183 -17.98 -3.10 14.29
N ILE A 184 -16.90 -2.32 14.26
CA ILE A 184 -16.05 -1.99 15.40
C ILE A 184 -16.05 -0.48 15.65
N GLY A 185 -15.62 -0.09 16.84
CA GLY A 185 -15.50 1.31 17.22
C GLY A 185 -16.77 2.10 16.94
N LYS A 186 -16.64 3.22 16.26
CA LYS A 186 -17.76 4.12 15.89
C LYS A 186 -18.33 3.77 14.50
N GLY A 187 -18.54 2.47 14.24
CA GLY A 187 -19.23 2.01 13.03
C GLY A 187 -18.33 1.68 11.85
N VAL A 188 -17.06 1.31 12.08
CA VAL A 188 -16.18 0.78 11.01
C VAL A 188 -16.62 -0.65 10.71
N VAL A 189 -17.04 -0.93 9.48
CA VAL A 189 -17.47 -2.26 9.05
C VAL A 189 -16.29 -3.24 9.03
N VAL A 190 -16.52 -4.46 9.49
CA VAL A 190 -15.54 -5.56 9.39
C VAL A 190 -15.86 -6.39 8.15
N PRO A 191 -15.09 -6.33 7.08
CA PRO A 191 -15.36 -7.10 5.86
C PRO A 191 -15.38 -8.59 6.12
N HIS A 192 -16.23 -9.33 5.41
CA HIS A 192 -16.22 -10.80 5.49
C HIS A 192 -15.20 -11.44 4.55
N ALA A 193 -14.67 -10.69 3.58
CA ALA A 193 -13.60 -11.14 2.70
C ALA A 193 -12.82 -9.95 2.10
N PHE A 194 -11.68 -10.29 1.51
CA PHE A 194 -10.84 -9.35 0.76
C PHE A 194 -10.48 -9.95 -0.60
N TYR A 195 -10.11 -9.10 -1.54
CA TYR A 195 -9.54 -9.54 -2.81
C TYR A 195 -8.28 -8.75 -3.14
N LYS A 196 -7.40 -9.36 -3.94
CA LYS A 196 -6.26 -8.69 -4.55
C LYS A 196 -6.12 -9.18 -5.99
N ILE A 197 -6.04 -8.23 -6.92
CA ILE A 197 -5.82 -8.48 -8.36
C ILE A 197 -4.49 -7.80 -8.71
N VAL A 198 -3.61 -8.55 -9.34
CA VAL A 198 -2.30 -8.09 -9.79
C VAL A 198 -2.24 -8.24 -11.31
N ILE A 199 -2.00 -7.14 -12.01
CA ILE A 199 -1.89 -7.08 -13.45
C ILE A 199 -0.46 -6.71 -13.80
N ASN A 200 0.22 -7.58 -14.53
CA ASN A 200 1.55 -7.32 -15.04
C ASN A 200 1.45 -6.39 -16.26
N GLN A 201 1.91 -5.15 -16.13
CA GLN A 201 1.85 -4.17 -17.22
C GLN A 201 2.76 -4.54 -18.42
N ASN A 202 3.79 -5.36 -18.18
CA ASN A 202 4.74 -5.75 -19.22
C ASN A 202 4.24 -6.91 -20.10
N THR A 203 3.45 -7.83 -19.49
CA THR A 203 2.99 -9.06 -20.19
C THR A 203 1.49 -9.11 -20.39
N GLY A 204 0.72 -8.31 -19.64
CA GLY A 204 -0.75 -8.38 -19.61
C GLY A 204 -1.30 -9.54 -18.76
N GLU A 205 -0.43 -10.35 -18.13
CA GLU A 205 -0.87 -11.42 -17.23
C GLU A 205 -1.62 -10.88 -16.03
N VAL A 206 -2.68 -11.57 -15.63
CA VAL A 206 -3.52 -11.22 -14.50
C VAL A 206 -3.59 -12.38 -13.51
N ALA A 207 -3.37 -12.09 -12.23
CA ALA A 207 -3.63 -13.03 -11.15
C ALA A 207 -4.57 -12.39 -10.13
N ALA A 208 -5.52 -13.17 -9.61
CA ALA A 208 -6.50 -12.70 -8.64
C ALA A 208 -6.68 -13.70 -7.51
N TRP A 209 -6.82 -13.18 -6.30
CA TRP A 209 -7.04 -13.96 -5.08
C TRP A 209 -8.21 -13.40 -4.29
N GLY A 210 -8.99 -14.29 -3.69
CA GLY A 210 -10.01 -13.98 -2.69
C GLY A 210 -9.63 -14.58 -1.34
N PHE A 211 -9.83 -13.81 -0.28
CA PHE A 211 -9.49 -14.20 1.09
C PHE A 211 -10.72 -14.07 1.99
N PRO A 212 -11.44 -15.16 2.32
CA PRO A 212 -12.43 -15.13 3.38
C PRO A 212 -11.80 -14.67 4.70
N HIS A 213 -12.42 -13.71 5.39
CA HIS A 213 -11.78 -13.06 6.53
C HIS A 213 -11.46 -14.03 7.69
N ASN A 214 -12.33 -15.00 7.93
CA ASN A 214 -12.26 -15.93 9.06
C ASN A 214 -11.81 -17.35 8.65
N ALA A 215 -11.16 -17.51 7.49
CA ALA A 215 -10.63 -18.80 7.09
C ALA A 215 -9.48 -19.25 8.04
N PRO A 216 -9.30 -20.55 8.26
CA PRO A 216 -8.19 -21.06 9.05
C PRO A 216 -6.88 -20.98 8.26
N TYR A 217 -6.33 -19.78 8.15
CA TYR A 217 -5.05 -19.59 7.52
C TYR A 217 -3.92 -20.20 8.36
N PRO A 218 -2.94 -20.87 7.73
CA PRO A 218 -1.78 -21.37 8.46
C PRO A 218 -1.02 -20.20 9.08
N ASN A 219 -0.49 -20.41 10.27
CA ASN A 219 0.43 -19.46 10.88
C ASN A 219 1.76 -19.55 10.11
N LEU A 220 2.10 -18.49 9.39
CA LEU A 220 3.29 -18.37 8.56
C LEU A 220 4.37 -17.46 9.19
N GLY A 221 4.17 -17.10 10.47
CA GLY A 221 5.05 -16.20 11.23
C GLY A 221 6.25 -16.85 11.86
#